data_5a0179bcc29be0af83eb9908164dd018
#
_entry.id   5a0179bcc29be0af83eb9908164dd018
#
_cell.length_a   1.000
_cell.length_b   1.000
_cell.length_c   1.000
_cell.angle_alpha   90.00
_cell.angle_beta   90.00
_cell.angle_gamma   90.00
#
_symmetry.space_group_name_H-M   'P 1'
#
loop_
_entity.id
_entity.type
_entity.pdbx_description
1 polymer ?
#
loop_
_entity_poly.entity_id
_entity_poly.type
_entity_poly.pdbx_seq_one_letter_code
_entity_poly.pdbx_strand_id
1 'polypeptide(L)'
;MIRKQPYTFYVLFVFLFLIPFGKAFAGWNNFIVNFDKSLYGKGPQTWQIAPYDDHWVYFANKNGMVQFDGNVWKVFPLNNFSDVRSVLASTIQKRIYAGGINEFGYYEPAEDGELIYHCMSDTLDNSVRMLGNVWGIHEADNILYIQGDDRVVKYLNGKYTAIEMNAKIDCSNMVNGILYIGTDRGVWVLVGNTFFPLQGADSLASNRIRGIIPHKGGGIIIVTAYDGLFYYNGRTIAPFITGAEDFMRENEVFCVAAQDDKIALGTIHKGLLLIDCATM
;
A
#
# COMPACT_ATOMS: atom_id res chain seq x y z
N MET A 1 -23.14 -55.42 57.81
CA MET A 1 -22.19 -54.32 57.55
C MET A 1 -22.13 -54.11 56.04
N ILE A 2 -23.04 -53.27 55.51
CA ILE A 2 -23.21 -53.06 54.03
C ILE A 2 -22.48 -51.78 53.67
N ARG A 3 -21.42 -51.90 52.90
CA ARG A 3 -20.57 -50.81 52.42
C ARG A 3 -21.31 -50.10 51.25
N LYS A 4 -21.83 -48.92 51.42
CA LYS A 4 -22.33 -48.07 50.35
C LYS A 4 -21.12 -47.51 49.58
N GLN A 5 -21.01 -47.89 48.33
CA GLN A 5 -20.06 -47.30 47.36
C GLN A 5 -20.61 -45.94 46.85
N PRO A 6 -19.73 -44.96 46.55
CA PRO A 6 -20.18 -43.58 46.33
C PRO A 6 -20.55 -43.41 44.86
N TYR A 7 -21.85 -43.32 44.57
CA TYR A 7 -22.36 -42.84 43.26
C TYR A 7 -21.99 -41.39 42.99
N THR A 8 -21.44 -40.68 43.96
CA THR A 8 -21.03 -39.27 43.85
C THR A 8 -19.86 -39.06 42.87
N PHE A 9 -19.02 -40.04 42.64
CA PHE A 9 -17.86 -39.93 41.75
C PHE A 9 -18.28 -39.98 40.27
N TYR A 10 -19.29 -40.74 39.95
CA TYR A 10 -19.79 -40.86 38.56
C TYR A 10 -20.59 -39.63 38.10
N VAL A 11 -21.30 -38.97 39.01
CA VAL A 11 -22.04 -37.77 38.70
C VAL A 11 -21.09 -36.58 38.40
N LEU A 12 -19.95 -36.52 39.10
CA LEU A 12 -18.94 -35.48 38.87
C LEU A 12 -18.24 -35.67 37.50
N PHE A 13 -18.03 -36.93 37.10
CA PHE A 13 -17.38 -37.25 35.81
C PHE A 13 -18.28 -36.98 34.59
N VAL A 14 -19.59 -37.18 34.75
CA VAL A 14 -20.57 -36.90 33.69
C VAL A 14 -20.79 -35.39 33.53
N PHE A 15 -20.70 -34.61 34.62
CA PHE A 15 -20.78 -33.13 34.52
C PHE A 15 -19.55 -32.49 33.87
N LEU A 16 -18.37 -33.12 33.92
CA LEU A 16 -17.19 -32.63 33.20
C LEU A 16 -17.26 -32.81 31.68
N PHE A 17 -18.06 -33.78 31.21
CA PHE A 17 -18.27 -33.99 29.77
C PHE A 17 -19.42 -33.18 29.16
N LEU A 18 -20.21 -32.48 29.98
CA LEU A 18 -21.31 -31.59 29.53
C LEU A 18 -20.94 -30.11 29.48
N ILE A 19 -19.66 -29.77 29.71
CA ILE A 19 -19.18 -28.43 29.40
C ILE A 19 -19.14 -28.35 27.87
N PRO A 20 -20.02 -27.57 27.23
CA PRO A 20 -19.88 -27.37 25.79
C PRO A 20 -18.47 -26.81 25.59
N PHE A 21 -17.68 -27.47 24.76
CA PHE A 21 -16.49 -26.88 24.18
C PHE A 21 -16.96 -25.66 23.37
N GLY A 22 -17.26 -24.56 24.07
CA GLY A 22 -17.37 -23.28 23.47
C GLY A 22 -16.08 -23.11 22.72
N LYS A 23 -16.16 -22.94 21.41
CA LYS A 23 -15.02 -22.51 20.60
C LYS A 23 -14.51 -21.27 21.31
N ALA A 24 -13.38 -21.42 22.03
CA ALA A 24 -12.62 -20.26 22.45
C ALA A 24 -12.19 -19.59 21.15
N PHE A 25 -12.96 -18.62 20.69
CA PHE A 25 -12.45 -17.66 19.75
C PHE A 25 -11.34 -16.94 20.51
N ALA A 26 -10.12 -17.44 20.39
CA ALA A 26 -8.96 -16.62 20.58
C ALA A 26 -9.06 -15.53 19.49
N GLY A 27 -9.78 -14.48 19.79
CA GLY A 27 -9.72 -13.27 18.98
C GLY A 27 -8.24 -12.87 19.02
N TRP A 28 -7.61 -12.90 17.87
CA TRP A 28 -6.29 -12.31 17.72
C TRP A 28 -6.49 -10.83 18.07
N ASN A 29 -6.20 -10.47 19.31
CA ASN A 29 -6.01 -9.08 19.64
C ASN A 29 -4.79 -8.64 18.86
N ASN A 30 -5.00 -7.93 17.78
CA ASN A 30 -3.93 -7.30 17.04
C ASN A 30 -3.10 -6.49 18.06
N PHE A 31 -1.86 -6.88 18.23
CA PHE A 31 -0.96 -6.19 19.14
C PHE A 31 -0.64 -4.85 18.48
N ILE A 32 -1.22 -3.77 18.98
CA ILE A 32 -0.98 -2.42 18.46
C ILE A 32 0.09 -1.79 19.34
N VAL A 33 1.22 -1.46 18.73
CA VAL A 33 2.29 -0.70 19.36
C VAL A 33 2.32 0.69 18.74
N ASN A 34 2.19 1.71 19.59
CA ASN A 34 2.36 3.10 19.17
C ASN A 34 3.80 3.52 19.41
N PHE A 35 4.50 3.86 18.33
CA PHE A 35 5.83 4.44 18.41
C PHE A 35 5.74 5.96 18.44
N ASP A 36 6.31 6.57 19.48
CA ASP A 36 6.42 8.02 19.53
C ASP A 36 7.39 8.52 18.45
N LYS A 37 7.05 9.65 17.83
CA LYS A 37 7.88 10.28 16.79
C LYS A 37 9.30 10.61 17.23
N SER A 38 9.56 10.73 18.52
CA SER A 38 10.91 10.92 19.07
C SER A 38 11.81 9.72 18.85
N LEU A 39 11.25 8.53 18.69
CA LEU A 39 12.01 7.29 18.49
C LEU A 39 12.59 7.17 17.08
N TYR A 40 11.83 7.59 16.05
CA TYR A 40 12.30 7.57 14.66
C TYR A 40 12.73 8.95 14.14
N GLY A 41 12.78 9.89 15.04
CA GLY A 41 13.64 11.04 15.03
C GLY A 41 13.30 12.18 14.14
N LYS A 42 12.17 12.41 13.47
CA LYS A 42 12.11 13.78 12.90
C LYS A 42 10.91 14.16 12.03
N GLY A 43 10.28 13.27 11.30
CA GLY A 43 9.17 13.65 10.40
C GLY A 43 7.85 13.05 10.88
N PRO A 44 6.81 13.84 11.18
CA PRO A 44 5.54 13.27 11.62
C PRO A 44 4.74 12.64 10.47
N GLN A 45 5.18 12.84 9.22
CA GLN A 45 4.47 12.37 8.03
C GLN A 45 5.17 11.18 7.39
N THR A 46 4.42 10.09 7.26
CA THR A 46 4.80 8.91 6.49
C THR A 46 3.78 8.73 5.36
N TRP A 47 4.27 8.59 4.13
CA TRP A 47 3.42 8.49 2.94
C TRP A 47 3.24 7.08 2.45
N GLN A 48 4.26 6.24 2.59
CA GLN A 48 4.22 4.86 2.14
C GLN A 48 5.01 3.96 3.07
N ILE A 49 4.62 2.68 3.14
CA ILE A 49 5.25 1.64 3.94
C ILE A 49 5.53 0.46 3.02
N ALA A 50 6.75 -0.08 3.07
CA ALA A 50 7.16 -1.26 2.31
C ALA A 50 7.82 -2.27 3.24
N PRO A 51 7.16 -3.40 3.55
CA PRO A 51 7.82 -4.51 4.22
C PRO A 51 8.83 -5.18 3.28
N TYR A 52 9.94 -5.64 3.85
CA TYR A 52 10.98 -6.37 3.14
C TYR A 52 11.46 -7.54 3.98
N ASP A 53 11.24 -8.74 3.47
CA ASP A 53 11.41 -9.98 4.22
C ASP A 53 10.66 -9.95 5.57
N ASP A 54 10.93 -10.88 6.46
CA ASP A 54 10.28 -10.94 7.78
C ASP A 54 10.94 -10.01 8.82
N HIS A 55 11.94 -9.21 8.43
CA HIS A 55 12.80 -8.48 9.36
C HIS A 55 12.77 -6.96 9.21
N TRP A 56 12.50 -6.45 8.02
CA TRP A 56 12.65 -5.03 7.72
C TRP A 56 11.35 -4.39 7.27
N VAL A 57 11.11 -3.18 7.76
CA VAL A 57 10.04 -2.31 7.25
C VAL A 57 10.67 -0.98 6.87
N TYR A 58 10.38 -0.52 5.66
CA TYR A 58 10.82 0.76 5.14
C TYR A 58 9.66 1.73 5.05
N PHE A 59 9.92 2.99 5.36
CA PHE A 59 8.93 4.05 5.36
C PHE A 59 9.40 5.21 4.50
N ALA A 60 8.55 5.68 3.62
CA ALA A 60 8.73 6.97 2.96
C ALA A 60 8.33 8.06 3.93
N ASN A 61 9.29 8.85 4.41
CA ASN A 61 9.08 9.82 5.49
C ASN A 61 9.63 11.21 5.13
N LYS A 62 9.16 12.23 5.84
CA LYS A 62 9.48 13.64 5.60
C LYS A 62 10.99 13.94 5.58
N ASN A 63 11.82 13.22 6.30
CA ASN A 63 13.24 13.53 6.41
C ASN A 63 14.14 12.50 5.73
N GLY A 64 13.58 11.60 4.94
CA GLY A 64 14.32 10.54 4.28
C GLY A 64 13.56 9.22 4.31
N MET A 65 14.17 8.18 3.80
CA MET A 65 13.71 6.82 3.99
C MET A 65 14.04 6.37 5.42
N VAL A 66 13.06 5.82 6.11
CA VAL A 66 13.26 5.26 7.45
C VAL A 66 13.25 3.75 7.37
N GLN A 67 14.23 3.10 7.98
CA GLN A 67 14.33 1.65 8.13
C GLN A 67 14.03 1.26 9.57
N PHE A 68 13.29 0.17 9.77
CA PHE A 68 12.99 -0.39 11.07
C PHE A 68 13.14 -1.91 11.07
N ASP A 69 13.84 -2.46 12.06
CA ASP A 69 14.10 -3.90 12.22
C ASP A 69 13.30 -4.55 13.35
N GLY A 70 12.27 -3.85 13.85
CA GLY A 70 11.53 -4.26 15.05
C GLY A 70 12.06 -3.65 16.36
N ASN A 71 13.27 -3.07 16.36
CA ASN A 71 13.90 -2.49 17.55
C ASN A 71 14.57 -1.14 17.27
N VAL A 72 15.31 -1.03 16.18
CA VAL A 72 16.13 0.14 15.84
C VAL A 72 15.56 0.89 14.65
N TRP A 73 15.54 2.20 14.74
CA TRP A 73 15.15 3.12 13.67
C TRP A 73 16.38 3.78 13.07
N LYS A 74 16.55 3.68 11.75
CA LYS A 74 17.60 4.38 11.00
C LYS A 74 16.97 5.25 9.92
N VAL A 75 17.54 6.44 9.69
CA VAL A 75 17.06 7.39 8.66
C VAL A 75 18.13 7.57 7.60
N PHE A 76 17.72 7.42 6.35
CA PHE A 76 18.56 7.53 5.17
C PHE A 76 18.03 8.67 4.28
N PRO A 77 18.72 9.84 4.22
CA PRO A 77 18.30 10.95 3.38
C PRO A 77 18.60 10.69 1.91
N LEU A 78 17.86 11.35 1.02
CA LEU A 78 18.26 11.52 -0.38
C LEU A 78 19.39 12.56 -0.50
N ASN A 79 20.04 12.64 -1.66
CA ASN A 79 21.13 13.60 -1.88
C ASN A 79 20.67 15.05 -1.76
N ASN A 80 19.47 15.36 -2.24
CA ASN A 80 18.87 16.70 -2.18
C ASN A 80 18.15 17.00 -0.86
N PHE A 81 18.17 16.07 0.10
CA PHE A 81 17.49 16.18 1.40
C PHE A 81 15.99 16.47 1.32
N SER A 82 15.34 16.18 0.19
CA SER A 82 13.90 16.31 0.08
C SER A 82 13.17 15.21 0.85
N ASP A 83 11.88 15.45 1.09
CA ASP A 83 10.98 14.43 1.63
C ASP A 83 10.96 13.20 0.73
N VAL A 84 11.05 12.01 1.29
CA VAL A 84 10.79 10.75 0.57
C VAL A 84 9.29 10.51 0.54
N ARG A 85 8.74 10.42 -0.67
CA ARG A 85 7.29 10.25 -0.92
C ARG A 85 6.91 8.82 -1.23
N SER A 86 7.83 8.06 -1.82
CA SER A 86 7.59 6.66 -2.17
C SER A 86 8.78 5.79 -1.83
N VAL A 87 8.48 4.53 -1.53
CA VAL A 87 9.47 3.48 -1.27
C VAL A 87 9.00 2.16 -1.88
N LEU A 88 9.90 1.46 -2.55
CA LEU A 88 9.68 0.11 -3.07
C LEU A 88 10.79 -0.80 -2.59
N ALA A 89 10.47 -1.83 -1.84
CA ALA A 89 11.39 -2.89 -1.45
C ALA A 89 11.35 -4.01 -2.50
N SER A 90 12.32 -4.00 -3.43
CA SER A 90 12.41 -5.00 -4.49
C SER A 90 13.15 -6.24 -4.00
N THR A 91 12.43 -7.35 -3.90
CA THR A 91 13.01 -8.68 -3.62
C THR A 91 13.71 -9.27 -4.85
N ILE A 92 13.32 -8.83 -6.05
CA ILE A 92 13.90 -9.28 -7.33
C ILE A 92 15.30 -8.71 -7.48
N GLN A 93 15.46 -7.39 -7.30
CA GLN A 93 16.72 -6.70 -7.47
C GLN A 93 17.53 -6.56 -6.17
N LYS A 94 16.96 -6.95 -5.04
CA LYS A 94 17.55 -6.81 -3.69
C LYS A 94 17.96 -5.37 -3.38
N ARG A 95 17.08 -4.42 -3.73
CA ARG A 95 17.29 -2.97 -3.60
C ARG A 95 16.05 -2.33 -2.97
N ILE A 96 16.29 -1.24 -2.28
CA ILE A 96 15.21 -0.41 -1.75
C ILE A 96 15.18 0.88 -2.56
N TYR A 97 14.20 1.00 -3.45
CA TYR A 97 14.01 2.22 -4.22
C TYR A 97 13.32 3.29 -3.38
N ALA A 98 13.75 4.52 -3.57
CA ALA A 98 13.14 5.68 -2.90
C ALA A 98 12.98 6.84 -3.88
N GLY A 99 11.87 7.56 -3.73
CA GLY A 99 11.55 8.73 -4.54
C GLY A 99 11.15 9.92 -3.68
N GLY A 100 11.71 11.06 -4.00
CA GLY A 100 11.49 12.35 -3.33
C GLY A 100 10.96 13.41 -4.29
N ILE A 101 11.47 14.64 -4.19
CA ILE A 101 11.11 15.74 -5.08
C ILE A 101 12.18 15.86 -6.16
N ASN A 102 11.81 15.56 -7.42
CA ASN A 102 12.71 15.57 -8.58
C ASN A 102 13.96 14.70 -8.40
N GLU A 103 13.93 13.77 -7.48
CA GLU A 103 15.01 12.83 -7.20
C GLU A 103 14.46 11.45 -6.93
N PHE A 104 15.09 10.42 -7.51
CA PHE A 104 14.83 9.02 -7.22
C PHE A 104 16.10 8.22 -7.40
N GLY A 105 16.14 7.11 -6.68
CA GLY A 105 17.28 6.20 -6.69
C GLY A 105 16.99 4.95 -5.87
N TYR A 106 18.05 4.26 -5.49
CA TYR A 106 17.93 3.06 -4.67
C TYR A 106 19.05 3.00 -3.63
N TYR A 107 18.75 2.25 -2.58
CA TYR A 107 19.72 1.84 -1.58
C TYR A 107 20.04 0.37 -1.77
N GLU A 108 21.31 0.03 -1.63
CA GLU A 108 21.80 -1.35 -1.56
C GLU A 108 22.79 -1.50 -0.41
N PRO A 109 22.88 -2.68 0.20
CA PRO A 109 23.80 -2.91 1.30
C PRO A 109 25.26 -2.93 0.80
N ALA A 110 26.13 -2.22 1.51
CA ALA A 110 27.57 -2.33 1.38
C ALA A 110 28.11 -3.61 2.05
N GLU A 111 29.42 -3.84 1.94
CA GLU A 111 30.07 -5.00 2.55
C GLU A 111 29.93 -5.05 4.09
N ASP A 112 29.82 -3.90 4.73
CA ASP A 112 29.60 -3.73 6.18
C ASP A 112 28.12 -3.80 6.59
N GLY A 113 27.20 -3.94 5.61
CA GLY A 113 25.77 -4.02 5.80
C GLY A 113 25.05 -2.65 5.95
N GLU A 114 25.78 -1.53 5.88
CA GLU A 114 25.16 -0.21 5.83
C GLU A 114 24.57 0.04 4.41
N LEU A 115 23.45 0.76 4.36
CA LEU A 115 22.80 1.09 3.09
C LEU A 115 23.47 2.28 2.42
N ILE A 116 23.92 2.09 1.17
CA ILE A 116 24.47 3.15 0.32
C ILE A 116 23.40 3.59 -0.68
N TYR A 117 23.20 4.91 -0.80
CA TYR A 117 22.29 5.50 -1.77
C TYR A 117 22.96 5.72 -3.12
N HIS A 118 22.30 5.27 -4.18
CA HIS A 118 22.65 5.49 -5.57
C HIS A 118 21.56 6.31 -6.25
N CYS A 119 21.86 7.56 -6.55
CA CYS A 119 20.94 8.43 -7.26
C CYS A 119 20.84 8.03 -8.73
N MET A 120 19.64 7.74 -9.21
CA MET A 120 19.37 7.40 -10.61
C MET A 120 19.00 8.64 -11.44
N SER A 121 18.55 9.71 -10.81
CA SER A 121 18.03 10.90 -11.50
C SER A 121 19.08 11.96 -11.78
N ASP A 122 20.28 11.92 -11.16
CA ASP A 122 21.28 12.98 -11.27
C ASP A 122 21.82 13.22 -12.68
N THR A 123 21.91 12.17 -13.46
CA THR A 123 22.46 12.22 -14.83
C THR A 123 21.39 12.42 -15.91
N LEU A 124 20.13 12.59 -15.51
CA LEU A 124 19.02 12.70 -16.45
C LEU A 124 18.79 14.15 -16.88
N ASP A 125 18.38 14.30 -18.14
CA ASP A 125 17.89 15.57 -18.66
C ASP A 125 16.67 16.05 -17.86
N ASN A 126 16.50 17.36 -17.75
CA ASN A 126 15.38 17.96 -17.02
C ASN A 126 14.00 17.49 -17.52
N SER A 127 13.86 17.19 -18.81
CA SER A 127 12.63 16.64 -19.39
C SER A 127 12.21 15.30 -18.79
N VAL A 128 13.17 14.54 -18.27
CA VAL A 128 12.92 13.26 -17.60
C VAL A 128 12.95 13.41 -16.07
N ARG A 129 13.88 14.22 -15.56
CA ARG A 129 14.14 14.39 -14.12
C ARG A 129 13.04 15.17 -13.40
N MET A 130 12.45 16.19 -14.05
CA MET A 130 11.48 17.10 -13.41
C MET A 130 10.11 16.41 -13.26
N LEU A 131 10.02 15.52 -12.27
CA LEU A 131 8.83 14.73 -11.95
C LEU A 131 7.90 15.40 -10.93
N GLY A 132 8.35 16.49 -10.29
CA GLY A 132 7.72 16.97 -9.07
C GLY A 132 7.92 15.98 -7.92
N ASN A 133 6.87 15.65 -7.20
CA ASN A 133 6.93 14.60 -6.19
C ASN A 133 6.89 13.20 -6.83
N VAL A 134 7.76 12.31 -6.42
CA VAL A 134 7.71 10.91 -6.84
C VAL A 134 6.79 10.12 -5.89
N TRP A 135 5.51 10.01 -6.26
CA TRP A 135 4.47 9.43 -5.41
C TRP A 135 4.37 7.91 -5.45
N GLY A 136 4.94 7.28 -6.47
CA GLY A 136 4.91 5.84 -6.63
C GLY A 136 6.11 5.31 -7.38
N ILE A 137 6.60 4.16 -6.95
CA ILE A 137 7.63 3.39 -7.65
C ILE A 137 7.09 1.96 -7.75
N HIS A 138 7.02 1.42 -8.97
CA HIS A 138 6.51 0.09 -9.23
C HIS A 138 7.48 -0.70 -10.10
N GLU A 139 7.48 -2.01 -9.92
CA GLU A 139 8.31 -2.94 -10.70
C GLU A 139 7.45 -4.03 -11.32
N ALA A 140 7.63 -4.28 -12.62
CA ALA A 140 7.06 -5.40 -13.33
C ALA A 140 7.95 -5.77 -14.52
N ASP A 141 8.19 -7.05 -14.77
CA ASP A 141 8.95 -7.58 -15.92
C ASP A 141 10.33 -6.90 -16.11
N ASN A 142 11.07 -6.66 -15.03
CA ASN A 142 12.34 -5.93 -14.97
C ASN A 142 12.23 -4.46 -15.42
N ILE A 143 11.05 -3.92 -15.51
CA ILE A 143 10.79 -2.50 -15.78
C ILE A 143 10.46 -1.82 -14.47
N LEU A 144 11.12 -0.69 -14.23
CA LEU A 144 10.78 0.20 -13.13
C LEU A 144 9.93 1.35 -13.67
N TYR A 145 8.83 1.65 -12.98
CA TYR A 145 7.94 2.76 -13.27
C TYR A 145 7.98 3.74 -12.11
N ILE A 146 8.41 4.96 -12.38
CA ILE A 146 8.55 6.03 -11.39
C ILE A 146 7.46 7.07 -11.70
N GLN A 147 6.47 7.17 -10.82
CA GLN A 147 5.33 8.06 -10.97
C GLN A 147 5.63 9.41 -10.33
N GLY A 148 5.58 10.47 -11.15
CA GLY A 148 5.61 11.87 -10.71
C GLY A 148 4.20 12.47 -10.54
N ASP A 149 4.15 13.80 -10.51
CA ASP A 149 2.90 14.56 -10.37
C ASP A 149 2.00 14.47 -11.63
N ASP A 150 2.61 14.45 -12.84
CA ASP A 150 1.91 14.51 -14.13
C ASP A 150 2.49 13.56 -15.20
N ARG A 151 3.41 12.70 -14.83
CA ARG A 151 4.08 11.77 -15.75
C ARG A 151 4.58 10.53 -15.04
N VAL A 152 4.91 9.51 -15.83
CA VAL A 152 5.61 8.32 -15.38
C VAL A 152 6.91 8.18 -16.16
N VAL A 153 8.01 7.96 -15.46
CA VAL A 153 9.29 7.58 -16.07
C VAL A 153 9.41 6.07 -16.03
N LYS A 154 9.56 5.48 -17.20
CA LYS A 154 9.83 4.05 -17.39
C LYS A 154 11.33 3.85 -17.53
N TYR A 155 11.91 2.99 -16.70
CA TYR A 155 13.32 2.59 -16.77
C TYR A 155 13.43 1.12 -17.15
N LEU A 156 14.17 0.85 -18.20
CA LEU A 156 14.47 -0.52 -18.67
C LEU A 156 15.88 -0.57 -19.26
N ASN A 157 16.72 -1.46 -18.73
CA ASN A 157 18.08 -1.73 -19.26
C ASN A 157 18.91 -0.46 -19.49
N GLY A 158 18.96 0.45 -18.53
CA GLY A 158 19.73 1.70 -18.60
C GLY A 158 19.06 2.82 -19.39
N LYS A 159 17.90 2.59 -19.99
CA LYS A 159 17.16 3.59 -20.77
C LYS A 159 15.96 4.13 -19.99
N TYR A 160 15.85 5.45 -19.95
CA TYR A 160 14.71 6.15 -19.37
C TYR A 160 13.78 6.68 -20.48
N THR A 161 12.49 6.61 -20.24
CA THR A 161 11.46 7.14 -21.15
C THR A 161 10.40 7.86 -20.30
N ALA A 162 10.29 9.17 -20.45
CA ALA A 162 9.22 9.94 -19.81
C ALA A 162 7.93 9.78 -20.63
N ILE A 163 6.82 9.55 -19.95
CA ILE A 163 5.48 9.36 -20.50
C ILE A 163 4.58 10.36 -19.79
N GLU A 164 4.21 11.41 -20.50
CA GLU A 164 3.40 12.50 -19.95
C GLU A 164 1.93 12.13 -19.86
N MET A 165 1.30 12.57 -18.79
CA MET A 165 -0.14 12.49 -18.57
C MET A 165 -0.72 13.90 -18.61
N ASN A 166 -1.76 14.14 -19.41
CA ASN A 166 -2.43 15.44 -19.48
C ASN A 166 -3.39 15.66 -18.28
N ALA A 167 -3.03 15.14 -17.12
CA ALA A 167 -3.79 15.28 -15.88
C ALA A 167 -2.85 15.05 -14.68
N LYS A 168 -3.24 15.58 -13.54
CA LYS A 168 -2.56 15.26 -12.29
C LYS A 168 -2.81 13.81 -11.89
N ILE A 169 -1.75 13.10 -11.55
CA ILE A 169 -1.83 11.73 -11.06
C ILE A 169 -2.02 11.78 -9.54
N ASP A 170 -3.13 11.25 -9.05
CA ASP A 170 -3.42 11.17 -7.61
C ASP A 170 -2.90 9.87 -7.00
N CYS A 171 -2.92 8.77 -7.74
CA CYS A 171 -2.38 7.47 -7.32
C CYS A 171 -1.99 6.59 -8.51
N SER A 172 -1.16 5.59 -8.25
CA SER A 172 -0.87 4.52 -9.19
C SER A 172 -0.73 3.18 -8.48
N ASN A 173 -1.02 2.10 -9.17
CA ASN A 173 -0.70 0.76 -8.69
C ASN A 173 -0.44 -0.20 -9.84
N MET A 174 0.45 -1.16 -9.58
CA MET A 174 0.75 -2.27 -10.47
C MET A 174 -0.10 -3.48 -10.08
N VAL A 175 -1.00 -3.92 -10.97
CA VAL A 175 -1.81 -5.10 -10.74
C VAL A 175 -1.68 -6.03 -11.94
N ASN A 176 -1.20 -7.26 -11.72
CA ASN A 176 -1.00 -8.26 -12.76
C ASN A 176 -0.17 -7.76 -13.96
N GLY A 177 0.89 -7.02 -13.70
CA GLY A 177 1.78 -6.46 -14.73
C GLY A 177 1.22 -5.25 -15.49
N ILE A 178 0.04 -4.75 -15.12
CA ILE A 178 -0.58 -3.56 -15.70
C ILE A 178 -0.46 -2.40 -14.72
N LEU A 179 0.09 -1.27 -15.19
CA LEU A 179 0.12 -0.03 -14.41
C LEU A 179 -1.19 0.72 -14.59
N TYR A 180 -1.95 0.81 -13.51
CA TYR A 180 -3.16 1.63 -13.42
C TYR A 180 -2.83 2.97 -12.79
N ILE A 181 -3.45 4.02 -13.31
CA ILE A 181 -3.28 5.41 -12.86
C ILE A 181 -4.66 5.96 -12.47
N GLY A 182 -4.74 6.48 -11.25
CA GLY A 182 -5.90 7.22 -10.77
C GLY A 182 -5.66 8.73 -10.83
N THR A 183 -6.63 9.46 -11.36
CA THR A 183 -6.61 10.91 -11.52
C THR A 183 -7.89 11.52 -10.95
N ASP A 184 -8.03 12.83 -11.03
CA ASP A 184 -9.29 13.56 -10.82
C ASP A 184 -10.31 13.35 -11.95
N ARG A 185 -9.91 12.63 -13.02
CA ARG A 185 -10.72 12.34 -14.22
C ARG A 185 -10.86 10.84 -14.48
N GLY A 186 -10.94 10.06 -13.41
CA GLY A 186 -11.12 8.62 -13.49
C GLY A 186 -9.82 7.83 -13.55
N VAL A 187 -9.92 6.62 -14.09
CA VAL A 187 -8.84 5.64 -14.13
C VAL A 187 -8.28 5.49 -15.53
N TRP A 188 -6.96 5.37 -15.60
CA TRP A 188 -6.20 5.19 -16.83
C TRP A 188 -5.30 3.96 -16.73
N VAL A 189 -4.89 3.43 -17.86
CA VAL A 189 -3.91 2.34 -17.96
C VAL A 189 -2.77 2.74 -18.88
N LEU A 190 -1.56 2.31 -18.52
CA LEU A 190 -0.39 2.47 -19.38
C LEU A 190 -0.24 1.23 -20.27
N VAL A 191 -0.31 1.45 -21.59
CA VAL A 191 -0.06 0.41 -22.60
C VAL A 191 1.12 0.85 -23.46
N GLY A 192 2.23 0.11 -23.37
CA GLY A 192 3.48 0.52 -24.01
C GLY A 192 4.03 1.83 -23.41
N ASN A 193 3.89 2.94 -24.14
CA ASN A 193 4.27 4.28 -23.72
C ASN A 193 3.12 5.29 -23.87
N THR A 194 1.88 4.84 -23.78
CA THR A 194 0.70 5.70 -23.96
C THR A 194 -0.33 5.38 -22.89
N PHE A 195 -0.91 6.42 -22.32
CA PHE A 195 -2.04 6.29 -21.40
C PHE A 195 -3.37 6.22 -22.15
N PHE A 196 -4.21 5.28 -21.75
CA PHE A 196 -5.56 5.14 -22.24
C PHE A 196 -6.55 5.18 -21.08
N PRO A 197 -7.73 5.80 -21.24
CA PRO A 197 -8.81 5.67 -20.25
C PRO A 197 -9.15 4.20 -20.05
N LEU A 198 -9.44 3.80 -18.83
CA LEU A 198 -9.86 2.44 -18.51
C LEU A 198 -11.20 2.16 -19.18
N GLN A 199 -11.20 1.27 -20.16
CA GLN A 199 -12.40 0.93 -20.93
C GLN A 199 -13.49 0.36 -20.01
N GLY A 200 -14.72 0.85 -20.14
CA GLY A 200 -15.85 0.41 -19.32
C GLY A 200 -15.92 1.04 -17.94
N ALA A 201 -15.06 2.02 -17.64
CA ALA A 201 -15.06 2.79 -16.39
C ALA A 201 -15.49 4.26 -16.59
N ASP A 202 -16.25 4.53 -17.64
CA ASP A 202 -16.68 5.89 -18.01
C ASP A 202 -17.50 6.57 -16.91
N SER A 203 -18.22 5.79 -16.10
CA SER A 203 -18.97 6.30 -14.94
C SER A 203 -18.09 6.95 -13.88
N LEU A 204 -16.78 6.66 -13.87
CA LEU A 204 -15.80 7.25 -12.95
C LEU A 204 -15.06 8.46 -13.53
N ALA A 205 -15.40 8.93 -14.74
CA ALA A 205 -14.67 10.00 -15.40
C ALA A 205 -14.66 11.35 -14.66
N SER A 206 -15.55 11.53 -13.68
CA SER A 206 -15.61 12.71 -12.81
C SER A 206 -15.22 12.40 -11.35
N ASN A 207 -14.83 11.15 -11.04
CA ASN A 207 -14.49 10.77 -9.69
C ASN A 207 -12.98 10.93 -9.45
N ARG A 208 -12.63 11.49 -8.32
CA ARG A 208 -11.25 11.52 -7.85
C ARG A 208 -10.86 10.15 -7.31
N ILE A 209 -9.85 9.54 -7.91
CA ILE A 209 -9.41 8.19 -7.56
C ILE A 209 -8.31 8.27 -6.51
N ARG A 210 -8.49 7.56 -5.40
CA ARG A 210 -7.57 7.54 -4.25
C ARG A 210 -6.77 6.27 -4.13
N GLY A 211 -7.19 5.22 -4.82
CA GLY A 211 -6.45 3.97 -4.84
C GLY A 211 -7.03 2.96 -5.81
N ILE A 212 -6.18 2.03 -6.18
CA ILE A 212 -6.50 0.92 -7.07
C ILE A 212 -5.83 -0.29 -6.47
N ILE A 213 -6.58 -1.31 -6.10
CA ILE A 213 -6.07 -2.50 -5.42
C ILE A 213 -6.51 -3.77 -6.14
N PRO A 214 -5.73 -4.87 -6.09
CA PRO A 214 -6.16 -6.14 -6.64
C PRO A 214 -7.36 -6.68 -5.86
N HIS A 215 -8.27 -7.36 -6.56
CA HIS A 215 -9.36 -8.13 -5.96
C HIS A 215 -9.03 -9.62 -6.01
N LYS A 216 -9.26 -10.35 -4.91
CA LYS A 216 -8.93 -11.77 -4.77
C LYS A 216 -9.62 -12.64 -5.83
N GLY A 217 -10.85 -12.30 -6.23
CA GLY A 217 -11.61 -12.98 -7.28
C GLY A 217 -11.19 -12.61 -8.71
N GLY A 218 -10.07 -11.89 -8.89
CA GLY A 218 -9.64 -11.28 -10.16
C GLY A 218 -10.19 -9.88 -10.35
N GLY A 219 -9.61 -9.13 -11.30
CA GLY A 219 -9.94 -7.72 -11.49
C GLY A 219 -9.35 -6.80 -10.43
N ILE A 220 -9.91 -5.61 -10.30
CA ILE A 220 -9.43 -4.58 -9.37
C ILE A 220 -10.59 -3.94 -8.60
N ILE A 221 -10.30 -3.42 -7.42
CA ILE A 221 -11.16 -2.50 -6.70
C ILE A 221 -10.59 -1.09 -6.88
N ILE A 222 -11.43 -0.17 -7.31
CA ILE A 222 -11.14 1.24 -7.48
C ILE A 222 -11.75 1.98 -6.31
N VAL A 223 -10.93 2.76 -5.61
CA VAL A 223 -11.32 3.53 -4.42
C VAL A 223 -11.42 4.99 -4.79
N THR A 224 -12.59 5.58 -4.62
CA THR A 224 -12.83 7.00 -4.84
C THR A 224 -12.69 7.81 -3.56
N ALA A 225 -12.56 9.12 -3.67
CA ALA A 225 -12.46 10.00 -2.51
C ALA A 225 -13.75 10.02 -1.67
N TYR A 226 -14.93 9.98 -2.32
CA TYR A 226 -16.23 10.19 -1.66
C TYR A 226 -17.33 9.18 -2.06
N ASP A 227 -17.22 8.59 -3.26
CA ASP A 227 -18.34 7.84 -3.88
C ASP A 227 -18.23 6.33 -3.63
N GLY A 228 -17.41 5.92 -2.66
CA GLY A 228 -17.26 4.52 -2.28
C GLY A 228 -16.25 3.75 -3.13
N LEU A 229 -16.43 2.44 -3.15
CA LEU A 229 -15.59 1.49 -3.86
C LEU A 229 -16.32 0.95 -5.09
N PHE A 230 -15.53 0.63 -6.13
CA PHE A 230 -16.05 0.04 -7.36
C PHE A 230 -15.22 -1.17 -7.74
N TYR A 231 -15.89 -2.23 -8.15
CA TYR A 231 -15.26 -3.42 -8.68
C TYR A 231 -15.22 -3.38 -10.21
N TYR A 232 -14.06 -3.58 -10.78
CA TYR A 232 -13.84 -3.71 -12.21
C TYR A 232 -13.37 -5.12 -12.56
N ASN A 233 -14.12 -5.83 -13.37
CA ASN A 233 -13.89 -7.23 -13.72
C ASN A 233 -13.02 -7.42 -14.98
N GLY A 234 -12.44 -6.36 -15.52
CA GLY A 234 -11.68 -6.36 -16.78
C GLY A 234 -12.50 -5.87 -17.99
N ARG A 235 -13.82 -5.66 -17.84
CA ARG A 235 -14.71 -5.17 -18.93
C ARG A 235 -15.69 -4.11 -18.47
N THR A 236 -16.28 -4.29 -17.32
CA THR A 236 -17.32 -3.42 -16.77
C THR A 236 -17.05 -3.10 -15.33
N ILE A 237 -17.57 -1.98 -14.88
CA ILE A 237 -17.48 -1.53 -13.50
C ILE A 237 -18.85 -1.61 -12.82
N ALA A 238 -18.86 -1.96 -11.54
CA ALA A 238 -20.03 -1.95 -10.69
C ALA A 238 -19.68 -1.44 -9.28
N PRO A 239 -20.61 -0.84 -8.54
CA PRO A 239 -20.38 -0.51 -7.14
C PRO A 239 -19.99 -1.75 -6.34
N PHE A 240 -18.98 -1.61 -5.50
CA PHE A 240 -18.57 -2.63 -4.52
C PHE A 240 -19.13 -2.23 -3.16
N ILE A 241 -20.29 -2.80 -2.81
CA ILE A 241 -21.07 -2.40 -1.65
C ILE A 241 -20.45 -2.97 -0.38
N THR A 242 -20.12 -2.12 0.56
CA THR A 242 -19.44 -2.47 1.82
C THR A 242 -20.28 -2.20 3.06
N GLY A 243 -21.36 -1.42 2.91
CA GLY A 243 -22.15 -0.87 4.02
C GLY A 243 -21.49 0.33 4.71
N ALA A 244 -20.35 0.80 4.21
CA ALA A 244 -19.62 1.94 4.77
C ALA A 244 -19.63 3.18 3.82
N GLU A 245 -20.52 3.20 2.82
CA GLU A 245 -20.57 4.24 1.79
C GLU A 245 -20.82 5.63 2.39
N ASP A 246 -21.72 5.73 3.37
CA ASP A 246 -21.99 7.01 4.05
C ASP A 246 -20.80 7.49 4.86
N PHE A 247 -20.11 6.57 5.54
CA PHE A 247 -18.88 6.93 6.25
C PHE A 247 -17.81 7.46 5.30
N MET A 248 -17.60 6.84 4.13
CA MET A 248 -16.64 7.28 3.12
C MET A 248 -17.01 8.65 2.56
N ARG A 249 -18.29 8.87 2.28
CA ARG A 249 -18.80 10.15 1.77
C ARG A 249 -18.54 11.32 2.72
N GLU A 250 -18.71 11.09 4.02
CA GLU A 250 -18.55 12.12 5.04
C GLU A 250 -17.09 12.38 5.41
N ASN A 251 -16.17 11.44 5.18
CA ASN A 251 -14.84 11.48 5.78
C ASN A 251 -13.68 11.55 4.79
N GLU A 252 -13.93 11.65 3.52
CA GLU A 252 -12.95 11.67 2.44
C GLU A 252 -11.86 10.60 2.57
N VAL A 253 -11.92 9.59 1.74
CA VAL A 253 -10.85 8.59 1.66
C VAL A 253 -9.60 9.24 1.08
N PHE A 254 -8.46 9.06 1.73
CA PHE A 254 -7.18 9.62 1.33
C PHE A 254 -6.21 8.57 0.80
N CYS A 255 -6.16 7.39 1.42
CA CYS A 255 -5.28 6.30 1.02
C CYS A 255 -5.94 4.95 1.27
N VAL A 256 -5.42 3.92 0.61
CA VAL A 256 -5.89 2.54 0.73
C VAL A 256 -4.71 1.58 0.80
N ALA A 257 -4.88 0.54 1.59
CA ALA A 257 -4.04 -0.65 1.57
C ALA A 257 -4.94 -1.88 1.58
N ALA A 258 -4.49 -2.98 0.98
CA ALA A 258 -5.22 -4.24 0.99
C ALA A 258 -4.27 -5.40 1.27
N GLN A 259 -4.75 -6.36 2.03
CA GLN A 259 -4.07 -7.62 2.26
C GLN A 259 -5.11 -8.73 2.41
N ASP A 260 -5.01 -9.76 1.61
CA ASP A 260 -5.95 -10.88 1.56
C ASP A 260 -7.41 -10.39 1.33
N ASP A 261 -8.30 -10.67 2.27
CA ASP A 261 -9.71 -10.26 2.23
C ASP A 261 -9.97 -8.94 3.01
N LYS A 262 -8.92 -8.21 3.40
CA LYS A 262 -9.04 -6.98 4.18
C LYS A 262 -8.63 -5.75 3.40
N ILE A 263 -9.44 -4.72 3.50
CA ILE A 263 -9.16 -3.39 2.92
C ILE A 263 -9.10 -2.39 4.07
N ALA A 264 -8.04 -1.61 4.10
CA ALA A 264 -7.84 -0.53 5.05
C ALA A 264 -7.92 0.81 4.30
N LEU A 265 -8.85 1.68 4.70
CA LEU A 265 -9.02 3.01 4.15
C LEU A 265 -8.62 4.05 5.17
N GLY A 266 -7.59 4.80 4.89
CA GLY A 266 -7.24 5.99 5.67
C GLY A 266 -8.09 7.17 5.21
N THR A 267 -8.69 7.91 6.16
CA THR A 267 -9.55 9.06 5.88
C THR A 267 -8.94 10.35 6.41
N ILE A 268 -9.36 11.49 5.85
CA ILE A 268 -8.88 12.81 6.30
C ILE A 268 -9.48 13.17 7.67
N HIS A 269 -10.73 12.82 7.93
CA HIS A 269 -11.46 13.36 9.07
C HIS A 269 -11.60 12.39 10.25
N LYS A 270 -11.67 11.07 10.02
CA LYS A 270 -11.96 10.09 11.09
C LYS A 270 -11.07 8.84 11.12
N GLY A 271 -9.80 9.00 10.74
CA GLY A 271 -8.81 7.96 10.93
C GLY A 271 -8.97 6.79 9.96
N LEU A 272 -9.03 5.56 10.46
CA LEU A 272 -8.95 4.31 9.70
C LEU A 272 -10.27 3.55 9.70
N LEU A 273 -10.72 3.15 8.52
CA LEU A 273 -11.79 2.18 8.31
C LEU A 273 -11.20 0.84 7.86
N LEU A 274 -11.56 -0.24 8.52
CA LEU A 274 -11.20 -1.61 8.12
C LEU A 274 -12.44 -2.33 7.59
N ILE A 275 -12.34 -2.87 6.39
CA ILE A 275 -13.38 -3.65 5.72
C ILE A 275 -12.87 -5.08 5.61
N ASP A 276 -13.66 -6.05 6.09
CA ASP A 276 -13.38 -7.47 5.96
C ASP A 276 -14.30 -8.07 4.88
N CYS A 277 -13.74 -8.29 3.69
CA CYS A 277 -14.48 -8.81 2.54
C CYS A 277 -14.84 -10.30 2.66
N ALA A 278 -14.26 -11.03 3.61
CA ALA A 278 -14.61 -12.43 3.85
C ALA A 278 -15.97 -12.59 4.55
N THR A 279 -16.47 -11.52 5.18
CA THR A 279 -17.75 -11.50 5.93
C THR A 279 -18.87 -10.76 5.21
N MET A 280 -18.62 -10.31 3.98
CA MET A 280 -19.56 -9.58 3.13
C MET A 280 -20.41 -10.51 2.26
#